data_13b494e6c634e5d440fdbd463ac5005b
#
_entry.id   13b494e6c634e5d440fdbd463ac5005b
#
_cell.length_a   1.000
_cell.length_b   1.000
_cell.length_c   1.000
_cell.angle_alpha   90.00
_cell.angle_beta   90.00
_cell.angle_gamma   90.00
#
_symmetry.space_group_name_H-M   'P 1'
#
loop_
_entity.id
_entity.type
_entity.pdbx_description
1 polymer ?
#
loop_
_entity_poly.entity_id
_entity_poly.type
_entity_poly.pdbx_seq_one_letter_code
_entity_poly.pdbx_strand_id
1 'polypeptide(L)'
;PMLIDKHEADNILKRIPGLIIKMSPELAAIDQVLDDDELFCMIRDDLAQRYPKTLSAGRKSAPVEVILRMLAIKHLYDLSYEQAVLQVADSLVLRQFCRVYLQATPDQSTLFRWAKLIQPQTLQSFNQRIMNLAIDNKLTHGRKLRMDGTVVETTIHHPTDSRLLADSVRVLGRTLTRAKTLLGAGTELSKETFRNRQRSAKRSARKIAGLSRRGREYLKPHYQRLVQTTKATVRQAEQVLAELQNQAADEGYRLIATLQTFLPRTQQVLDQTMRRVFSGEKVPVAEKLVSIFEPHTDIIRRGKPNKETEFGHKVWLGEVEGGFIAQYRVLNGNPADESQWQPVLEEHVQLFGRPPR
;
A
#
# COMPACT_ATOMS: atom_id res chain seq x y z
N PRO A 1 -19.57 -6.75 -9.16
CA PRO A 1 -20.51 -7.33 -8.21
C PRO A 1 -21.30 -6.24 -7.50
N MET A 2 -22.56 -6.53 -7.18
CA MET A 2 -23.45 -5.64 -6.44
C MET A 2 -22.98 -5.54 -4.98
N LEU A 3 -22.91 -4.32 -4.44
CA LEU A 3 -22.52 -4.06 -3.06
C LEU A 3 -23.62 -4.56 -2.13
N ILE A 4 -23.22 -5.21 -1.04
CA ILE A 4 -24.11 -5.62 0.05
C ILE A 4 -23.59 -4.95 1.31
N ASP A 5 -24.48 -4.37 2.08
CA ASP A 5 -24.14 -3.66 3.30
C ASP A 5 -23.84 -4.63 4.45
N LYS A 6 -24.78 -5.49 4.79
CA LYS A 6 -24.72 -6.38 5.95
C LYS A 6 -25.28 -7.78 5.60
N HIS A 7 -24.85 -8.79 6.33
CA HIS A 7 -25.56 -10.08 6.37
C HIS A 7 -26.80 -9.98 7.25
N GLU A 8 -27.80 -10.80 6.98
CA GLU A 8 -28.87 -11.04 7.96
C GLU A 8 -28.28 -11.67 9.22
N ALA A 9 -28.70 -11.17 10.38
CA ALA A 9 -28.21 -11.65 11.66
C ALA A 9 -28.59 -13.12 11.86
N ASP A 10 -27.61 -14.00 11.91
CA ASP A 10 -27.81 -15.41 12.15
C ASP A 10 -27.65 -15.73 13.65
N ASN A 11 -28.76 -16.04 14.28
CA ASN A 11 -28.83 -16.38 15.71
C ASN A 11 -28.71 -17.88 16.00
N ILE A 12 -28.41 -18.71 15.00
CA ILE A 12 -28.30 -20.18 15.17
C ILE A 12 -27.32 -20.53 16.28
N LEU A 13 -26.16 -19.87 16.31
CA LEU A 13 -25.14 -20.14 17.36
C LEU A 13 -25.64 -19.83 18.78
N LYS A 14 -26.56 -18.88 18.94
CA LYS A 14 -27.20 -18.57 20.23
C LYS A 14 -28.22 -19.63 20.67
N ARG A 15 -28.67 -20.49 19.75
CA ARG A 15 -29.65 -21.57 20.02
C ARG A 15 -29.00 -22.90 20.34
N ILE A 16 -27.66 -23.00 20.26
CA ILE A 16 -26.94 -24.24 20.60
C ILE A 16 -26.82 -24.32 22.13
N PRO A 17 -27.42 -25.32 22.80
CA PRO A 17 -27.32 -25.47 24.25
C PRO A 17 -25.85 -25.63 24.69
N GLY A 18 -25.45 -24.90 25.72
CA GLY A 18 -24.09 -24.96 26.24
C GLY A 18 -23.01 -24.23 25.46
N LEU A 19 -23.33 -23.67 24.29
CA LEU A 19 -22.37 -22.86 23.55
C LEU A 19 -22.41 -21.41 24.03
N ILE A 20 -21.35 -20.96 24.68
CA ILE A 20 -21.18 -19.57 25.11
C ILE A 20 -20.15 -18.89 24.22
N ILE A 21 -20.61 -18.00 23.33
CA ILE A 21 -19.74 -17.15 22.53
C ILE A 21 -19.62 -15.81 23.25
N LYS A 22 -18.51 -15.61 23.97
CA LYS A 22 -18.23 -14.37 24.71
C LYS A 22 -17.01 -13.68 24.15
N MET A 23 -17.19 -12.44 23.69
CA MET A 23 -16.08 -11.56 23.30
C MET A 23 -15.31 -11.11 24.54
N SER A 24 -14.01 -10.87 24.40
CA SER A 24 -13.24 -10.16 25.43
C SER A 24 -13.84 -8.76 25.65
N PRO A 25 -13.65 -8.14 26.83
CA PRO A 25 -14.13 -6.77 27.06
C PRO A 25 -13.63 -5.77 26.02
N GLU A 26 -12.37 -5.89 25.61
CA GLU A 26 -11.75 -5.06 24.58
C GLU A 26 -12.44 -5.25 23.22
N LEU A 27 -12.62 -6.49 22.78
CA LEU A 27 -13.27 -6.79 21.52
C LEU A 27 -14.74 -6.34 21.50
N ALA A 28 -15.44 -6.46 22.65
CA ALA A 28 -16.80 -5.99 22.80
C ALA A 28 -16.90 -4.46 22.72
N ALA A 29 -15.94 -3.72 23.28
CA ALA A 29 -15.90 -2.27 23.20
C ALA A 29 -15.65 -1.82 21.72
N ILE A 30 -14.74 -2.47 21.02
CA ILE A 30 -14.49 -2.21 19.59
C ILE A 30 -15.73 -2.55 18.76
N ASP A 31 -16.43 -3.64 19.10
CA ASP A 31 -17.69 -4.04 18.45
C ASP A 31 -18.74 -2.91 18.52
N GLN A 32 -18.91 -2.29 19.68
CA GLN A 32 -19.81 -1.15 19.88
C GLN A 32 -19.41 0.08 19.06
N VAL A 33 -18.11 0.39 18.98
CA VAL A 33 -17.62 1.52 18.16
C VAL A 33 -17.88 1.26 16.69
N LEU A 34 -17.67 0.04 16.21
CA LEU A 34 -17.89 -0.33 14.80
C LEU A 34 -19.38 -0.50 14.43
N ASP A 35 -20.29 -0.47 15.39
CA ASP A 35 -21.74 -0.40 15.16
C ASP A 35 -22.25 1.05 14.91
N ASP A 36 -21.36 2.06 14.98
CA ASP A 36 -21.69 3.43 14.62
C ASP A 36 -22.03 3.55 13.12
N ASP A 37 -23.24 4.01 12.82
CA ASP A 37 -23.74 4.10 11.46
C ASP A 37 -22.96 5.11 10.61
N GLU A 38 -22.41 6.17 11.20
CA GLU A 38 -21.62 7.16 10.47
C GLU A 38 -20.28 6.58 10.02
N LEU A 39 -19.59 5.86 10.91
CA LEU A 39 -18.36 5.12 10.56
C LEU A 39 -18.61 4.10 9.46
N PHE A 40 -19.74 3.38 9.54
CA PHE A 40 -20.12 2.41 8.53
C PHE A 40 -20.39 3.07 7.17
N CYS A 41 -21.18 4.16 7.13
CA CYS A 41 -21.53 4.87 5.91
C CYS A 41 -20.30 5.42 5.18
N MET A 42 -19.30 5.97 5.89
CA MET A 42 -18.07 6.46 5.30
C MET A 42 -17.36 5.38 4.48
N ILE A 43 -17.20 4.19 5.04
CA ILE A 43 -16.54 3.06 4.34
C ILE A 43 -17.41 2.53 3.20
N ARG A 44 -18.73 2.42 3.42
CA ARG A 44 -19.69 1.99 2.39
C ARG A 44 -19.64 2.90 1.16
N ASP A 45 -19.56 4.19 1.36
CA ASP A 45 -19.58 5.17 0.28
C ASP A 45 -18.31 5.10 -0.58
N ASP A 46 -17.13 4.90 0.01
CA ASP A 46 -15.91 4.62 -0.74
C ASP A 46 -16.03 3.34 -1.58
N LEU A 47 -16.55 2.27 -0.98
CA LEU A 47 -16.70 0.99 -1.66
C LEU A 47 -17.80 1.03 -2.74
N ALA A 48 -18.78 1.94 -2.62
CA ALA A 48 -19.82 2.16 -3.61
C ALA A 48 -19.29 2.81 -4.90
N GLN A 49 -18.19 3.56 -4.83
CA GLN A 49 -17.59 4.23 -5.99
C GLN A 49 -16.86 3.26 -6.95
N ARG A 50 -16.70 2.00 -6.58
CA ARG A 50 -15.93 1.00 -7.32
C ARG A 50 -16.36 0.81 -8.78
N TYR A 51 -17.68 0.79 -9.04
CA TYR A 51 -18.26 0.64 -10.38
C TYR A 51 -19.57 1.44 -10.49
N PRO A 52 -19.91 1.99 -11.66
CA PRO A 52 -21.11 2.82 -11.85
C PRO A 52 -22.43 2.15 -11.42
N LYS A 53 -22.53 0.82 -11.54
CA LYS A 53 -23.73 0.04 -11.20
C LYS A 53 -23.54 -0.83 -9.94
N THR A 54 -22.58 -0.49 -9.08
CA THR A 54 -22.26 -1.29 -7.88
C THR A 54 -23.46 -1.45 -6.92
N LEU A 55 -24.33 -0.45 -6.81
CA LEU A 55 -25.48 -0.47 -5.91
C LEU A 55 -26.70 -1.19 -6.48
N SER A 56 -26.78 -1.42 -7.79
CA SER A 56 -28.02 -1.86 -8.44
C SER A 56 -27.92 -3.17 -9.23
N ALA A 57 -26.72 -3.61 -9.61
CA ALA A 57 -26.58 -4.75 -10.51
C ALA A 57 -25.31 -5.58 -10.27
N GLY A 58 -25.42 -6.88 -10.51
CA GLY A 58 -24.32 -7.84 -10.50
C GLY A 58 -24.43 -8.93 -9.42
N ARG A 59 -23.48 -9.85 -9.41
CA ARG A 59 -23.39 -10.88 -8.36
C ARG A 59 -23.16 -10.20 -7.00
N LYS A 60 -23.82 -10.67 -5.95
CA LYS A 60 -23.62 -10.20 -4.57
C LYS A 60 -22.15 -10.27 -4.17
N SER A 61 -21.64 -9.18 -3.56
CA SER A 61 -20.27 -9.11 -3.05
C SER A 61 -20.17 -9.65 -1.61
N ALA A 62 -18.96 -9.67 -1.05
CA ALA A 62 -18.83 -9.74 0.39
C ALA A 62 -19.46 -8.48 1.02
N PRO A 63 -20.14 -8.56 2.17
CA PRO A 63 -20.73 -7.40 2.83
C PRO A 63 -19.69 -6.38 3.28
N VAL A 64 -20.06 -5.09 3.20
CA VAL A 64 -19.20 -3.98 3.65
C VAL A 64 -18.83 -4.14 5.11
N GLU A 65 -19.81 -4.47 5.96
CA GLU A 65 -19.61 -4.65 7.40
C GLU A 65 -18.59 -5.76 7.70
N VAL A 66 -18.66 -6.89 7.00
CA VAL A 66 -17.69 -7.98 7.14
C VAL A 66 -16.28 -7.52 6.80
N ILE A 67 -16.12 -6.78 5.69
CA ILE A 67 -14.82 -6.26 5.27
C ILE A 67 -14.25 -5.29 6.30
N LEU A 68 -15.04 -4.30 6.76
CA LEU A 68 -14.62 -3.33 7.76
C LEU A 68 -14.12 -4.01 9.04
N ARG A 69 -14.91 -4.96 9.57
CA ARG A 69 -14.59 -5.67 10.81
C ARG A 69 -13.40 -6.63 10.65
N MET A 70 -13.26 -7.28 9.51
CA MET A 70 -12.08 -8.11 9.22
C MET A 70 -10.81 -7.27 9.08
N LEU A 71 -10.89 -6.06 8.54
CA LEU A 71 -9.76 -5.12 8.51
C LEU A 71 -9.41 -4.64 9.92
N ALA A 72 -10.41 -4.38 10.78
CA ALA A 72 -10.16 -4.05 12.18
C ALA A 72 -9.42 -5.19 12.90
N ILE A 73 -9.85 -6.44 12.76
CA ILE A 73 -9.15 -7.63 13.31
C ILE A 73 -7.74 -7.74 12.78
N LYS A 74 -7.55 -7.54 11.46
CA LYS A 74 -6.21 -7.58 10.86
C LYS A 74 -5.26 -6.60 11.53
N HIS A 75 -5.71 -5.37 11.80
CA HIS A 75 -4.86 -4.34 12.41
C HIS A 75 -4.72 -4.52 13.92
N LEU A 76 -5.79 -4.90 14.62
CA LEU A 76 -5.78 -5.13 16.07
C LEU A 76 -4.77 -6.22 16.49
N TYR A 77 -4.66 -7.28 15.70
CA TYR A 77 -3.76 -8.42 15.99
C TYR A 77 -2.50 -8.45 15.12
N ASP A 78 -2.20 -7.39 14.38
CA ASP A 78 -1.04 -7.28 13.47
C ASP A 78 -0.89 -8.48 12.52
N LEU A 79 -1.99 -8.88 11.86
CA LEU A 79 -2.06 -10.04 10.99
C LEU A 79 -1.78 -9.68 9.54
N SER A 80 -1.24 -10.64 8.78
CA SER A 80 -1.33 -10.60 7.32
C SER A 80 -2.79 -10.80 6.86
N TYR A 81 -3.11 -10.45 5.61
CA TYR A 81 -4.45 -10.69 5.05
C TYR A 81 -4.84 -12.18 5.09
N GLU A 82 -3.88 -13.07 4.81
CA GLU A 82 -4.09 -14.52 4.88
C GLU A 82 -4.37 -14.99 6.30
N GLN A 83 -3.57 -14.55 7.27
CA GLN A 83 -3.77 -14.89 8.68
C GLN A 83 -5.10 -14.37 9.23
N ALA A 84 -5.52 -13.15 8.85
CA ALA A 84 -6.80 -12.59 9.26
C ALA A 84 -7.97 -13.46 8.76
N VAL A 85 -7.92 -13.89 7.50
CA VAL A 85 -8.95 -14.79 6.93
C VAL A 85 -8.98 -16.13 7.67
N LEU A 86 -7.81 -16.74 7.90
CA LEU A 86 -7.72 -18.02 8.62
C LEU A 86 -8.24 -17.91 10.06
N GLN A 87 -7.81 -16.90 10.81
CA GLN A 87 -8.25 -16.72 12.21
C GLN A 87 -9.76 -16.45 12.31
N VAL A 88 -10.32 -15.64 11.41
CA VAL A 88 -11.77 -15.41 11.38
C VAL A 88 -12.51 -16.68 10.97
N ALA A 89 -11.98 -17.49 10.05
CA ALA A 89 -12.58 -18.76 9.66
C ALA A 89 -12.65 -19.77 10.83
N ASP A 90 -11.60 -19.83 11.63
CA ASP A 90 -11.43 -20.85 12.69
C ASP A 90 -12.06 -20.46 14.04
N SER A 91 -12.34 -19.17 14.28
CA SER A 91 -12.84 -18.67 15.56
C SER A 91 -14.32 -18.27 15.51
N LEU A 92 -15.18 -18.93 16.28
CA LEU A 92 -16.58 -18.55 16.41
C LEU A 92 -16.76 -17.13 16.96
N VAL A 93 -15.92 -16.71 17.89
CA VAL A 93 -15.93 -15.35 18.46
C VAL A 93 -15.62 -14.32 17.38
N LEU A 94 -14.57 -14.54 16.56
CA LEU A 94 -14.20 -13.63 15.49
C LEU A 94 -15.21 -13.65 14.33
N ARG A 95 -15.82 -14.80 14.04
CA ARG A 95 -16.91 -14.89 13.09
C ARG A 95 -18.12 -14.04 13.53
N GLN A 96 -18.46 -14.11 14.82
CA GLN A 96 -19.52 -13.29 15.40
C GLN A 96 -19.16 -11.80 15.36
N PHE A 97 -17.97 -11.42 15.77
CA PHE A 97 -17.48 -10.04 15.69
C PHE A 97 -17.48 -9.50 14.26
N CYS A 98 -16.96 -10.27 13.30
CA CYS A 98 -16.92 -9.86 11.89
C CYS A 98 -18.27 -9.99 11.16
N ARG A 99 -19.36 -10.39 11.85
CA ARG A 99 -20.68 -10.59 11.24
C ARG A 99 -20.65 -11.59 10.06
N VAL A 100 -19.67 -12.48 10.03
CA VAL A 100 -19.59 -13.59 9.05
C VAL A 100 -20.60 -14.67 9.36
N TYR A 101 -20.87 -14.90 10.64
CA TYR A 101 -21.75 -15.94 11.16
C TYR A 101 -21.39 -17.33 10.59
N LEU A 102 -22.34 -18.02 9.94
CA LEU A 102 -22.13 -19.31 9.26
C LEU A 102 -21.76 -19.19 7.78
N GLN A 103 -21.69 -17.97 7.25
CA GLN A 103 -21.34 -17.73 5.84
C GLN A 103 -19.85 -17.98 5.58
N ALA A 104 -19.47 -18.12 4.31
CA ALA A 104 -18.08 -18.24 3.92
C ALA A 104 -17.31 -16.93 4.21
N THR A 105 -16.11 -17.03 4.77
CA THR A 105 -15.21 -15.88 4.93
C THR A 105 -14.75 -15.38 3.55
N PRO A 106 -14.66 -14.06 3.33
CA PRO A 106 -14.03 -13.51 2.14
C PRO A 106 -12.58 -13.97 2.03
N ASP A 107 -12.12 -14.24 0.81
CA ASP A 107 -10.71 -14.58 0.58
C ASP A 107 -9.77 -13.38 0.76
N GLN A 108 -8.48 -13.66 1.01
CA GLN A 108 -7.45 -12.65 1.24
C GLN A 108 -7.32 -11.63 0.10
N SER A 109 -7.53 -12.06 -1.15
CA SER A 109 -7.41 -11.17 -2.31
C SER A 109 -8.58 -10.20 -2.39
N THR A 110 -9.75 -10.60 -1.93
CA THR A 110 -10.93 -9.75 -1.79
C THR A 110 -10.69 -8.71 -0.70
N LEU A 111 -10.27 -9.13 0.49
CA LEU A 111 -9.98 -8.23 1.60
C LEU A 111 -8.92 -7.18 1.22
N PHE A 112 -7.83 -7.60 0.57
CA PHE A 112 -6.78 -6.70 0.08
C PHE A 112 -7.29 -5.71 -0.97
N ARG A 113 -8.06 -6.18 -1.97
CA ARG A 113 -8.61 -5.30 -3.02
C ARG A 113 -9.55 -4.25 -2.45
N TRP A 114 -10.34 -4.59 -1.45
CA TRP A 114 -11.30 -3.67 -0.84
C TRP A 114 -10.60 -2.67 0.08
N ALA A 115 -9.60 -3.10 0.85
CA ALA A 115 -8.78 -2.19 1.65
C ALA A 115 -8.16 -1.05 0.83
N LYS A 116 -7.77 -1.34 -0.43
CA LYS A 116 -7.22 -0.33 -1.35
C LYS A 116 -8.23 0.69 -1.89
N LEU A 117 -9.51 0.46 -1.73
CA LEU A 117 -10.55 1.39 -2.18
C LEU A 117 -10.88 2.45 -1.13
N ILE A 118 -10.54 2.20 0.12
CA ILE A 118 -10.74 3.16 1.21
C ILE A 118 -9.80 4.34 0.99
N GLN A 119 -10.38 5.55 0.93
CA GLN A 119 -9.63 6.76 0.63
C GLN A 119 -8.93 7.32 1.86
N PRO A 120 -7.77 7.99 1.72
CA PRO A 120 -7.09 8.64 2.84
C PRO A 120 -7.97 9.65 3.58
N GLN A 121 -8.79 10.41 2.86
CA GLN A 121 -9.74 11.39 3.41
C GLN A 121 -10.80 10.71 4.28
N THR A 122 -11.29 9.55 3.84
CA THR A 122 -12.24 8.73 4.61
C THR A 122 -11.63 8.25 5.92
N LEU A 123 -10.36 7.84 5.91
CA LEU A 123 -9.66 7.47 7.14
C LEU A 123 -9.46 8.64 8.10
N GLN A 124 -9.23 9.86 7.58
CA GLN A 124 -9.18 11.07 8.41
C GLN A 124 -10.53 11.37 9.07
N SER A 125 -11.62 11.34 8.28
CA SER A 125 -12.99 11.52 8.80
C SER A 125 -13.36 10.42 9.80
N PHE A 126 -12.94 9.19 9.55
CA PHE A 126 -13.13 8.06 10.45
C PHE A 126 -12.44 8.29 11.80
N ASN A 127 -11.19 8.74 11.79
CA ASN A 127 -10.47 9.11 13.03
C ASN A 127 -11.16 10.26 13.75
N GLN A 128 -11.62 11.28 13.03
CA GLN A 128 -12.35 12.41 13.59
C GLN A 128 -13.64 11.94 14.30
N ARG A 129 -14.39 11.02 13.69
CA ARG A 129 -15.60 10.46 14.28
C ARG A 129 -15.30 9.70 15.57
N ILE A 130 -14.25 8.88 15.58
CA ILE A 130 -13.79 8.16 16.79
C ILE A 130 -13.43 9.16 17.88
N MET A 131 -12.75 10.25 17.55
CA MET A 131 -12.41 11.29 18.51
C MET A 131 -13.65 11.99 19.07
N ASN A 132 -14.64 12.30 18.22
CA ASN A 132 -15.90 12.88 18.67
C ASN A 132 -16.63 11.93 19.65
N LEU A 133 -16.70 10.63 19.32
CA LEU A 133 -17.26 9.62 20.23
C LEU A 133 -16.50 9.57 21.57
N ALA A 134 -15.18 9.68 21.56
CA ALA A 134 -14.38 9.70 22.79
C ALA A 134 -14.63 10.97 23.64
N ILE A 135 -14.82 12.12 22.99
CA ILE A 135 -15.14 13.39 23.65
C ILE A 135 -16.56 13.35 24.25
N ASP A 136 -17.54 12.90 23.48
CA ASP A 136 -18.95 12.82 23.89
C ASP A 136 -19.12 11.86 25.09
N ASN A 137 -18.36 10.75 25.10
CA ASN A 137 -18.32 9.80 26.21
C ASN A 137 -17.38 10.23 27.35
N LYS A 138 -16.80 11.45 27.28
CA LYS A 138 -15.90 12.02 28.32
C LYS A 138 -14.65 11.18 28.59
N LEU A 139 -14.20 10.39 27.61
CA LEU A 139 -12.99 9.57 27.70
C LEU A 139 -11.72 10.42 27.53
N THR A 140 -11.82 11.55 26.84
CA THR A 140 -10.76 12.53 26.71
C THR A 140 -11.31 13.96 26.74
N HIS A 141 -10.48 14.91 27.16
CA HIS A 141 -10.84 16.31 27.25
C HIS A 141 -9.82 17.23 26.55
N GLY A 142 -8.81 16.67 25.90
CA GLY A 142 -7.76 17.46 25.22
C GLY A 142 -6.91 18.32 26.16
N ARG A 143 -6.73 17.93 27.41
CA ARG A 143 -5.93 18.72 28.39
C ARG A 143 -4.43 18.58 28.14
N LYS A 144 -4.01 17.44 27.62
CA LYS A 144 -2.61 17.11 27.31
C LYS A 144 -2.52 16.83 25.82
N LEU A 145 -1.47 17.32 25.21
CA LEU A 145 -1.12 17.02 23.82
C LEU A 145 0.35 16.60 23.78
N ARG A 146 0.59 15.38 23.35
CA ARG A 146 1.92 14.86 23.06
C ARG A 146 2.06 14.75 21.56
N MET A 147 3.12 15.32 21.02
CA MET A 147 3.41 15.27 19.59
C MET A 147 4.69 14.50 19.33
N ASP A 148 4.67 13.60 18.39
CA ASP A 148 5.86 12.84 17.98
C ASP A 148 5.80 12.46 16.49
N GLY A 149 6.98 12.42 15.89
CA GLY A 149 7.16 11.94 14.52
C GLY A 149 7.60 10.49 14.50
N THR A 150 6.89 9.64 13.78
CA THR A 150 7.29 8.26 13.52
C THR A 150 7.50 8.00 12.03
N VAL A 151 8.08 6.86 11.68
CA VAL A 151 8.19 6.41 10.28
C VAL A 151 7.39 5.14 10.11
N VAL A 152 6.46 5.17 9.18
CA VAL A 152 5.77 3.98 8.68
C VAL A 152 6.54 3.47 7.47
N GLU A 153 7.21 2.33 7.64
CA GLU A 153 8.03 1.76 6.58
C GLU A 153 7.17 1.18 5.46
N THR A 154 7.58 1.42 4.22
CA THR A 154 7.03 0.71 3.06
C THR A 154 7.68 -0.65 2.92
N THR A 155 6.90 -1.65 2.48
CA THR A 155 7.38 -3.02 2.27
C THR A 155 8.18 -3.09 0.98
N ILE A 156 9.42 -2.59 1.01
CA ILE A 156 10.35 -2.61 -0.11
C ILE A 156 11.64 -3.37 0.27
N HIS A 157 12.29 -3.96 -0.72
CA HIS A 157 13.64 -4.45 -0.52
C HIS A 157 14.60 -3.28 -0.35
N HIS A 158 15.68 -3.48 0.44
CA HIS A 158 16.74 -2.45 0.56
C HIS A 158 17.18 -1.97 -0.83
N PRO A 159 17.01 -0.68 -1.15
CA PRO A 159 17.17 -0.15 -2.50
C PRO A 159 18.64 -0.10 -2.89
N THR A 160 18.95 -0.74 -4.01
CA THR A 160 20.21 -0.59 -4.72
C THR A 160 19.92 -0.40 -6.21
N ASP A 161 20.69 0.46 -6.89
CA ASP A 161 20.48 0.69 -8.33
C ASP A 161 20.50 -0.61 -9.12
N SER A 162 21.36 -1.55 -8.75
CA SER A 162 21.43 -2.85 -9.44
C SER A 162 20.17 -3.71 -9.28
N ARG A 163 19.52 -3.68 -8.12
CA ARG A 163 18.23 -4.36 -7.91
C ARG A 163 17.11 -3.66 -8.66
N LEU A 164 17.04 -2.33 -8.58
CA LEU A 164 16.02 -1.55 -9.28
C LEU A 164 16.08 -1.76 -10.80
N LEU A 165 17.28 -1.76 -11.40
CA LEU A 165 17.48 -2.08 -12.81
C LEU A 165 17.06 -3.52 -13.14
N ALA A 166 17.41 -4.49 -12.29
CA ALA A 166 17.04 -5.90 -12.51
C ALA A 166 15.52 -6.11 -12.38
N ASP A 167 14.85 -5.41 -11.45
CA ASP A 167 13.40 -5.44 -11.30
C ASP A 167 12.70 -4.76 -12.48
N SER A 168 13.23 -3.66 -12.99
CA SER A 168 12.75 -3.01 -14.21
C SER A 168 12.80 -3.98 -15.40
N VAL A 169 13.94 -4.62 -15.63
CA VAL A 169 14.08 -5.62 -16.71
C VAL A 169 13.16 -6.81 -16.49
N ARG A 170 12.89 -7.20 -15.25
CA ARG A 170 11.95 -8.28 -14.92
C ARG A 170 10.52 -7.93 -15.29
N VAL A 171 10.05 -6.73 -14.90
CA VAL A 171 8.68 -6.28 -15.20
C VAL A 171 8.50 -6.10 -16.71
N LEU A 172 9.34 -5.30 -17.34
CA LEU A 172 9.27 -5.05 -18.78
C LEU A 172 9.40 -6.35 -19.58
N GLY A 173 10.36 -7.23 -19.24
CA GLY A 173 10.57 -8.50 -19.93
C GLY A 173 9.40 -9.47 -19.83
N ARG A 174 8.68 -9.49 -18.69
CA ARG A 174 7.44 -10.27 -18.54
C ARG A 174 6.32 -9.70 -19.40
N THR A 175 6.20 -8.37 -19.44
CA THR A 175 5.21 -7.69 -20.27
C THR A 175 5.46 -7.93 -21.75
N LEU A 176 6.72 -7.86 -22.21
CA LEU A 176 7.11 -8.21 -23.57
C LEU A 176 6.74 -9.65 -23.94
N THR A 177 6.96 -10.60 -23.02
CA THR A 177 6.58 -12.00 -23.24
C THR A 177 5.07 -12.17 -23.44
N ARG A 178 4.27 -11.48 -22.64
CA ARG A 178 2.80 -11.50 -22.76
C ARG A 178 2.32 -10.79 -24.03
N ALA A 179 2.92 -9.65 -24.35
CA ALA A 179 2.62 -8.91 -25.57
C ALA A 179 2.87 -9.76 -26.82
N LYS A 180 3.96 -10.54 -26.84
CA LYS A 180 4.25 -11.49 -27.93
C LYS A 180 3.11 -12.48 -28.14
N THR A 181 2.54 -13.02 -27.06
CA THR A 181 1.43 -13.97 -27.14
C THR A 181 0.16 -13.30 -27.66
N LEU A 182 -0.10 -12.05 -27.25
CA LEU A 182 -1.27 -11.29 -27.65
C LEU A 182 -1.20 -10.84 -29.11
N LEU A 183 -0.07 -10.28 -29.53
CA LEU A 183 0.13 -9.77 -30.91
C LEU A 183 0.24 -10.92 -31.94
N GLY A 184 0.67 -12.09 -31.52
CA GLY A 184 0.69 -13.29 -32.37
C GLY A 184 1.48 -13.12 -33.67
N ALA A 185 0.90 -13.64 -34.77
CA ALA A 185 1.47 -13.53 -36.13
C ALA A 185 1.11 -12.20 -36.82
N GLY A 186 0.26 -11.38 -36.24
CA GLY A 186 -0.22 -10.12 -36.85
C GLY A 186 0.71 -8.91 -36.65
N THR A 187 1.88 -9.10 -36.01
CA THR A 187 2.82 -8.01 -35.79
C THR A 187 4.01 -8.10 -36.73
N GLU A 188 4.46 -6.94 -37.22
CA GLU A 188 5.70 -6.79 -37.99
C GLU A 188 6.96 -6.78 -37.12
N LEU A 189 6.80 -6.76 -35.77
CA LEU A 189 7.93 -6.73 -34.86
C LEU A 189 8.74 -8.04 -34.89
N SER A 190 10.05 -7.91 -34.91
CA SER A 190 10.97 -9.05 -34.93
C SER A 190 10.89 -9.88 -33.64
N LYS A 191 11.25 -11.18 -33.72
CA LYS A 191 11.34 -12.06 -32.53
C LYS A 191 12.29 -11.50 -31.47
N GLU A 192 13.33 -10.77 -31.87
CA GLU A 192 14.32 -10.15 -30.97
C GLU A 192 13.69 -9.03 -30.12
N THR A 193 12.68 -8.31 -30.63
CA THR A 193 11.93 -7.27 -29.90
C THR A 193 11.25 -7.86 -28.64
N PHE A 194 10.90 -9.11 -28.64
CA PHE A 194 10.25 -9.79 -27.50
C PHE A 194 11.23 -10.54 -26.59
N ARG A 195 12.53 -10.35 -26.79
CA ARG A 195 13.56 -11.07 -26.02
C ARG A 195 13.53 -10.71 -24.53
N ASN A 196 13.32 -11.72 -23.67
CA ASN A 196 13.36 -11.55 -22.23
C ASN A 196 14.79 -11.65 -21.69
N ARG A 197 15.31 -10.53 -21.16
CA ARG A 197 16.68 -10.44 -20.63
C ARG A 197 16.77 -10.56 -19.10
N GLN A 198 15.69 -10.98 -18.44
CA GLN A 198 15.63 -11.07 -16.97
C GLN A 198 16.77 -11.89 -16.35
N ARG A 199 17.13 -13.03 -16.95
CA ARG A 199 18.22 -13.88 -16.44
C ARG A 199 19.57 -13.16 -16.47
N SER A 200 19.85 -12.40 -17.54
CA SER A 200 21.09 -11.62 -17.70
C SER A 200 21.15 -10.49 -16.65
N ALA A 201 20.09 -9.72 -16.50
CA ALA A 201 19.98 -8.66 -15.52
C ALA A 201 20.16 -9.18 -14.08
N LYS A 202 19.47 -10.25 -13.70
CA LYS A 202 19.59 -10.89 -12.39
C LYS A 202 21.02 -11.38 -12.10
N ARG A 203 21.71 -11.94 -13.10
CA ARG A 203 23.12 -12.38 -12.97
C ARG A 203 24.05 -11.18 -12.72
N SER A 204 23.87 -10.09 -13.48
CA SER A 204 24.67 -8.87 -13.29
C SER A 204 24.43 -8.24 -11.93
N ALA A 205 23.19 -8.12 -11.49
CA ALA A 205 22.84 -7.58 -10.18
C ALA A 205 23.42 -8.41 -9.02
N ARG A 206 23.39 -9.75 -9.12
CA ARG A 206 24.01 -10.64 -8.12
C ARG A 206 25.53 -10.48 -8.07
N LYS A 207 26.21 -10.32 -9.20
CA LYS A 207 27.66 -10.06 -9.24
C LYS A 207 27.99 -8.72 -8.60
N ILE A 208 27.21 -7.67 -8.88
CA ILE A 208 27.38 -6.35 -8.24
C ILE A 208 27.23 -6.48 -6.72
N ALA A 209 26.19 -7.17 -6.24
CA ALA A 209 25.99 -7.38 -4.81
C ALA A 209 27.16 -8.12 -4.13
N GLY A 210 27.67 -9.19 -4.77
CA GLY A 210 28.81 -9.96 -4.26
C GLY A 210 30.15 -9.20 -4.25
N LEU A 211 30.28 -8.18 -5.11
CA LEU A 211 31.48 -7.37 -5.22
C LEU A 211 31.38 -6.02 -4.49
N SER A 212 30.28 -5.74 -3.80
CA SER A 212 29.99 -4.42 -3.18
C SER A 212 31.10 -3.90 -2.24
N ARG A 213 31.84 -4.80 -1.61
CA ARG A 213 32.94 -4.47 -0.70
C ARG A 213 34.28 -4.18 -1.41
N ARG A 214 34.43 -4.45 -2.72
CA ARG A 214 35.70 -4.35 -3.46
C ARG A 214 35.97 -2.97 -4.07
N GLY A 215 35.08 -2.01 -3.87
CA GLY A 215 35.24 -0.66 -4.41
C GLY A 215 34.56 -0.46 -5.79
N ARG A 216 34.36 0.82 -6.11
CA ARG A 216 33.54 1.27 -7.26
C ARG A 216 34.10 0.80 -8.61
N GLU A 217 35.40 0.78 -8.79
CA GLU A 217 36.04 0.42 -10.07
C GLU A 217 35.73 -1.03 -10.49
N TYR A 218 35.72 -1.95 -9.53
CA TYR A 218 35.36 -3.35 -9.80
C TYR A 218 33.88 -3.53 -10.16
N LEU A 219 33.04 -2.59 -9.77
CA LEU A 219 31.60 -2.65 -10.03
C LEU A 219 31.23 -2.08 -11.41
N LYS A 220 31.98 -1.10 -11.92
CA LYS A 220 31.68 -0.40 -13.18
C LYS A 220 31.40 -1.32 -14.37
N PRO A 221 32.22 -2.34 -14.68
CA PRO A 221 31.97 -3.21 -15.83
C PRO A 221 30.64 -3.99 -15.72
N HIS A 222 30.27 -4.41 -14.50
CA HIS A 222 29.02 -5.12 -14.24
C HIS A 222 27.82 -4.20 -14.33
N TYR A 223 27.92 -2.96 -13.85
CA TYR A 223 26.92 -1.91 -14.03
C TYR A 223 26.76 -1.56 -15.51
N GLN A 224 27.85 -1.39 -16.26
CA GLN A 224 27.81 -1.11 -17.70
C GLN A 224 26.99 -2.18 -18.46
N ARG A 225 27.25 -3.46 -18.18
CA ARG A 225 26.49 -4.57 -18.77
C ARG A 225 25.02 -4.53 -18.35
N LEU A 226 24.71 -4.24 -17.10
CA LEU A 226 23.33 -4.17 -16.59
C LEU A 226 22.59 -2.98 -17.23
N VAL A 227 23.20 -1.82 -17.30
CA VAL A 227 22.66 -0.62 -17.96
C VAL A 227 22.39 -0.89 -19.44
N GLN A 228 23.32 -1.50 -20.17
CA GLN A 228 23.11 -1.87 -21.58
C GLN A 228 21.94 -2.84 -21.75
N THR A 229 21.84 -3.85 -20.87
CA THR A 229 20.72 -4.80 -20.85
C THR A 229 19.40 -4.09 -20.62
N THR A 230 19.36 -3.14 -19.67
CA THR A 230 18.16 -2.36 -19.35
C THR A 230 17.77 -1.43 -20.49
N LYS A 231 18.71 -0.67 -21.07
CA LYS A 231 18.48 0.20 -22.24
C LYS A 231 17.91 -0.58 -23.42
N ALA A 232 18.46 -1.77 -23.71
CA ALA A 232 17.93 -2.63 -24.77
C ALA A 232 16.49 -3.09 -24.46
N THR A 233 16.17 -3.40 -23.20
CA THR A 233 14.83 -3.80 -22.80
C THR A 233 13.84 -2.61 -22.88
N VAL A 234 14.27 -1.40 -22.52
CA VAL A 234 13.47 -0.18 -22.66
C VAL A 234 13.10 0.07 -24.12
N ARG A 235 14.07 0.09 -25.03
CA ARG A 235 13.80 0.27 -26.48
C ARG A 235 12.81 -0.74 -27.02
N GLN A 236 12.92 -2.01 -26.61
CA GLN A 236 11.99 -3.05 -27.02
C GLN A 236 10.57 -2.79 -26.46
N ALA A 237 10.49 -2.36 -25.21
CA ALA A 237 9.23 -2.04 -24.55
C ALA A 237 8.54 -0.83 -25.18
N GLU A 238 9.28 0.18 -25.61
CA GLU A 238 8.77 1.33 -26.36
C GLU A 238 8.19 0.92 -27.72
N GLN A 239 8.90 0.07 -28.46
CA GLN A 239 8.39 -0.46 -29.75
C GLN A 239 7.09 -1.27 -29.56
N VAL A 240 7.05 -2.13 -28.55
CA VAL A 240 5.86 -2.95 -28.26
C VAL A 240 4.71 -2.08 -27.75
N LEU A 241 4.99 -1.02 -26.99
CA LEU A 241 3.96 -0.07 -26.55
C LEU A 241 3.29 0.61 -27.75
N ALA A 242 4.08 1.12 -28.68
CA ALA A 242 3.56 1.74 -29.90
C ALA A 242 2.70 0.77 -30.73
N GLU A 243 3.15 -0.47 -30.88
CA GLU A 243 2.40 -1.50 -31.60
C GLU A 243 1.07 -1.85 -30.92
N LEU A 244 1.08 -2.05 -29.59
CA LEU A 244 -0.14 -2.32 -28.82
C LEU A 244 -1.15 -1.17 -28.90
N GLN A 245 -0.68 0.09 -28.93
CA GLN A 245 -1.53 1.26 -29.07
C GLN A 245 -2.19 1.34 -30.45
N ASN A 246 -1.49 0.90 -31.50
CA ASN A 246 -2.01 0.89 -32.88
C ASN A 246 -3.05 -0.21 -33.12
N GLN A 247 -2.94 -1.37 -32.44
CA GLN A 247 -3.83 -2.51 -32.65
C GLN A 247 -5.15 -2.46 -31.88
N ALA A 248 -5.36 -1.46 -30.99
CA ALA A 248 -6.64 -1.14 -30.29
C ALA A 248 -7.46 -2.33 -29.73
N ALA A 249 -6.82 -3.43 -29.33
CA ALA A 249 -7.52 -4.57 -28.75
C ALA A 249 -7.74 -4.39 -27.25
N ASP A 250 -8.94 -4.66 -26.74
CA ASP A 250 -9.32 -4.55 -25.32
C ASP A 250 -8.37 -5.32 -24.38
N GLU A 251 -7.87 -6.45 -24.81
CA GLU A 251 -6.92 -7.26 -24.04
C GLU A 251 -5.53 -6.60 -23.87
N GLY A 252 -5.17 -5.64 -24.73
CA GLY A 252 -3.93 -4.88 -24.70
C GLY A 252 -3.86 -3.83 -23.58
N TYR A 253 -4.98 -3.33 -23.09
CA TYR A 253 -5.01 -2.19 -22.14
C TYR A 253 -4.17 -2.41 -20.88
N ARG A 254 -4.19 -3.61 -20.29
CA ARG A 254 -3.40 -3.92 -19.10
C ARG A 254 -1.89 -3.92 -19.37
N LEU A 255 -1.49 -4.36 -20.56
CA LEU A 255 -0.08 -4.35 -20.96
C LEU A 255 0.39 -2.93 -21.24
N ILE A 256 -0.43 -2.15 -21.96
CA ILE A 256 -0.20 -0.72 -22.22
C ILE A 256 -0.04 0.04 -20.89
N ALA A 257 -0.99 -0.10 -19.97
CA ALA A 257 -0.91 0.55 -18.65
C ALA A 257 0.35 0.15 -17.86
N THR A 258 0.73 -1.13 -17.93
CA THR A 258 1.98 -1.61 -17.30
C THR A 258 3.20 -0.95 -17.93
N LEU A 259 3.30 -0.90 -19.26
CA LEU A 259 4.42 -0.27 -19.96
C LEU A 259 4.48 1.23 -19.69
N GLN A 260 3.36 1.94 -19.76
CA GLN A 260 3.26 3.38 -19.48
C GLN A 260 3.68 3.70 -18.03
N THR A 261 3.38 2.82 -17.09
CA THR A 261 3.78 2.99 -15.68
C THR A 261 5.28 2.73 -15.46
N PHE A 262 5.81 1.66 -16.02
CA PHE A 262 7.16 1.20 -15.66
C PHE A 262 8.27 1.74 -16.58
N LEU A 263 7.98 2.20 -17.79
CA LEU A 263 8.97 2.81 -18.67
C LEU A 263 9.58 4.08 -18.07
N PRO A 264 8.79 5.09 -17.64
CA PRO A 264 9.34 6.31 -17.03
C PRO A 264 10.14 6.02 -15.76
N ARG A 265 9.65 5.12 -14.91
CA ARG A 265 10.36 4.71 -13.68
C ARG A 265 11.68 4.04 -13.99
N THR A 266 11.73 3.19 -15.02
CA THR A 266 12.97 2.54 -15.48
C THR A 266 13.97 3.57 -16.02
N GLN A 267 13.49 4.57 -16.74
CA GLN A 267 14.32 5.65 -17.26
C GLN A 267 14.93 6.47 -16.12
N GLN A 268 14.16 6.80 -15.08
CA GLN A 268 14.64 7.47 -13.88
C GLN A 268 15.72 6.64 -13.16
N VAL A 269 15.53 5.32 -13.01
CA VAL A 269 16.54 4.42 -12.42
C VAL A 269 17.81 4.35 -13.28
N LEU A 270 17.69 4.39 -14.59
CA LEU A 270 18.86 4.45 -15.50
C LEU A 270 19.63 5.75 -15.30
N ASP A 271 18.93 6.90 -15.26
CA ASP A 271 19.57 8.20 -15.07
C ASP A 271 20.30 8.28 -13.72
N GLN A 272 19.61 7.96 -12.61
CA GLN A 272 20.26 7.98 -11.28
C GLN A 272 21.45 7.02 -11.19
N THR A 273 21.38 5.86 -11.87
CA THR A 273 22.49 4.91 -11.91
C THR A 273 23.67 5.46 -12.70
N MET A 274 23.42 6.09 -13.85
CA MET A 274 24.47 6.70 -14.68
C MET A 274 25.19 7.80 -13.91
N ARG A 275 24.46 8.72 -13.31
CA ARG A 275 24.99 9.83 -12.50
C ARG A 275 25.79 9.32 -11.29
N ARG A 276 25.27 8.36 -10.53
CA ARG A 276 25.93 7.84 -9.32
C ARG A 276 27.14 6.98 -9.61
N VAL A 277 27.02 6.03 -10.54
CA VAL A 277 28.07 5.00 -10.74
C VAL A 277 29.17 5.47 -11.67
N PHE A 278 28.79 6.14 -12.77
CA PHE A 278 29.76 6.53 -13.81
C PHE A 278 30.27 7.96 -13.64
N SER A 279 29.38 8.92 -13.36
CA SER A 279 29.79 10.32 -13.16
C SER A 279 30.22 10.61 -11.70
N GLY A 280 29.95 9.72 -10.75
CA GLY A 280 30.31 9.92 -9.34
C GLY A 280 29.47 10.96 -8.62
N GLU A 281 28.37 11.38 -9.22
CA GLU A 281 27.50 12.43 -8.72
C GLU A 281 26.70 11.97 -7.47
N LYS A 282 26.48 12.88 -6.53
CA LYS A 282 25.58 12.68 -5.39
C LYS A 282 24.19 13.12 -5.80
N VAL A 283 23.38 12.20 -6.36
CA VAL A 283 22.00 12.47 -6.75
C VAL A 283 21.20 12.95 -5.54
N PRO A 284 20.45 14.07 -5.64
CA PRO A 284 19.58 14.56 -4.57
C PRO A 284 18.52 13.53 -4.15
N VAL A 285 18.11 13.57 -2.88
CA VAL A 285 17.13 12.61 -2.33
C VAL A 285 15.79 12.71 -3.08
N ALA A 286 15.34 13.92 -3.38
CA ALA A 286 14.07 14.17 -4.09
C ALA A 286 14.04 13.61 -5.52
N GLU A 287 15.21 13.39 -6.15
CA GLU A 287 15.31 12.83 -7.51
C GLU A 287 15.48 11.30 -7.52
N LYS A 288 15.65 10.68 -6.34
CA LYS A 288 15.90 9.25 -6.23
C LYS A 288 14.61 8.45 -6.20
N LEU A 289 14.55 7.43 -7.04
CA LEU A 289 13.57 6.37 -6.92
C LEU A 289 14.17 5.21 -6.14
N VAL A 290 13.53 4.82 -5.04
CA VAL A 290 13.98 3.70 -4.17
C VAL A 290 13.18 2.42 -4.40
N SER A 291 12.02 2.51 -5.05
CA SER A 291 11.25 1.36 -5.50
C SER A 291 10.49 1.69 -6.78
N ILE A 292 10.58 0.80 -7.78
CA ILE A 292 9.75 0.96 -9.00
C ILE A 292 8.29 0.55 -8.76
N PHE A 293 8.00 -0.17 -7.69
CA PHE A 293 6.66 -0.63 -7.31
C PHE A 293 5.96 0.36 -6.39
N GLU A 294 6.71 0.95 -5.44
CA GLU A 294 6.25 1.93 -4.46
C GLU A 294 7.03 3.26 -4.67
N PRO A 295 6.74 4.01 -5.76
CA PRO A 295 7.52 5.19 -6.14
C PRO A 295 7.41 6.35 -5.15
N HIS A 296 6.36 6.34 -4.33
CA HIS A 296 6.11 7.34 -3.30
C HIS A 296 6.94 7.14 -2.02
N THR A 297 7.76 6.08 -1.94
CA THR A 297 8.58 5.80 -0.76
C THR A 297 9.66 6.86 -0.58
N ASP A 298 9.65 7.53 0.56
CA ASP A 298 10.65 8.54 0.94
C ASP A 298 11.89 7.93 1.58
N ILE A 299 13.00 8.67 1.51
CA ILE A 299 14.25 8.35 2.21
C ILE A 299 14.32 9.23 3.46
N ILE A 300 14.12 8.63 4.62
CA ILE A 300 14.03 9.34 5.90
C ILE A 300 15.28 9.13 6.72
N ARG A 301 15.96 10.23 7.08
CA ARG A 301 17.14 10.22 7.95
C ARG A 301 16.77 10.79 9.31
N ARG A 302 16.91 9.98 10.36
CA ARG A 302 16.53 10.35 11.73
C ARG A 302 17.71 10.43 12.69
N GLY A 303 18.94 10.18 12.24
CA GLY A 303 20.13 10.20 13.09
C GLY A 303 20.18 9.14 14.19
N LYS A 304 19.36 8.09 14.10
CA LYS A 304 19.37 6.97 15.06
C LYS A 304 20.66 6.15 14.88
N PRO A 305 21.37 5.79 15.97
CA PRO A 305 22.65 5.07 15.88
C PRO A 305 22.59 3.75 15.11
N ASN A 306 21.48 3.00 15.27
CA ASN A 306 21.33 1.67 14.68
C ASN A 306 20.61 1.65 13.32
N LYS A 307 19.98 2.75 12.91
CA LYS A 307 19.17 2.83 11.69
C LYS A 307 19.18 4.27 11.16
N GLU A 308 20.27 4.63 10.52
CA GLU A 308 20.48 6.00 10.01
C GLU A 308 19.47 6.39 8.93
N THR A 309 19.03 5.41 8.11
CA THR A 309 18.13 5.66 6.99
C THR A 309 16.98 4.66 7.02
N GLU A 310 15.75 5.18 6.97
CA GLU A 310 14.50 4.43 6.87
C GLU A 310 13.84 4.74 5.51
N PHE A 311 13.08 3.77 4.98
CA PHE A 311 12.37 3.90 3.71
C PHE A 311 10.87 3.77 3.96
N GLY A 312 10.12 4.85 3.77
CA GLY A 312 8.69 4.87 4.09
C GLY A 312 8.15 6.29 4.10
N HIS A 313 7.19 6.54 4.96
CA HIS A 313 6.60 7.85 5.15
C HIS A 313 6.79 8.32 6.58
N LYS A 314 7.19 9.58 6.74
CA LYS A 314 7.18 10.23 8.03
C LYS A 314 5.74 10.56 8.40
N VAL A 315 5.30 10.08 9.54
CA VAL A 315 3.96 10.34 10.09
C VAL A 315 4.12 11.13 11.37
N TRP A 316 3.40 12.21 11.46
CA TRP A 316 3.30 13.04 12.65
C TRP A 316 2.02 12.71 13.40
N LEU A 317 2.12 12.46 14.70
CA LEU A 317 1.00 12.05 15.54
C LEU A 317 0.78 13.08 16.65
N GLY A 318 -0.48 13.42 16.91
CA GLY A 318 -0.93 14.16 18.08
C GLY A 318 -1.74 13.24 19.01
N GLU A 319 -1.15 12.86 20.14
CA GLU A 319 -1.76 12.01 21.17
C GLU A 319 -2.30 12.89 22.31
N VAL A 320 -3.52 12.62 22.73
CA VAL A 320 -4.15 13.27 23.89
C VAL A 320 -4.25 12.30 25.08
N GLU A 321 -4.73 12.78 26.23
CA GLU A 321 -4.91 11.93 27.40
C GLU A 321 -5.80 10.72 27.10
N GLY A 322 -5.45 9.58 27.69
CA GLY A 322 -6.10 8.30 27.43
C GLY A 322 -5.48 7.50 26.28
N GLY A 323 -4.43 8.01 25.65
CA GLY A 323 -3.75 7.32 24.55
C GLY A 323 -4.46 7.47 23.19
N PHE A 324 -5.39 8.40 23.07
CA PHE A 324 -6.09 8.65 21.82
C PHE A 324 -5.22 9.44 20.84
N ILE A 325 -5.13 8.97 19.61
CA ILE A 325 -4.52 9.72 18.50
C ILE A 325 -5.56 10.70 17.96
N ALA A 326 -5.52 11.92 18.45
CA ALA A 326 -6.48 12.97 18.08
C ALA A 326 -6.31 13.38 16.62
N GLN A 327 -5.09 13.34 16.12
CA GLN A 327 -4.77 13.74 14.76
C GLN A 327 -3.50 13.05 14.26
N TYR A 328 -3.42 12.85 12.96
CA TYR A 328 -2.23 12.36 12.30
C TYR A 328 -2.02 13.03 10.94
N ARG A 329 -0.77 13.16 10.53
CA ARG A 329 -0.39 13.68 9.22
C ARG A 329 0.67 12.81 8.58
N VAL A 330 0.43 12.40 7.35
CA VAL A 330 1.45 11.77 6.51
C VAL A 330 2.21 12.90 5.81
N LEU A 331 3.50 13.05 6.12
CA LEU A 331 4.33 14.12 5.61
C LEU A 331 5.01 13.71 4.31
N ASN A 332 5.20 14.67 3.42
CA ASN A 332 5.97 14.47 2.19
C ASN A 332 7.46 14.64 2.49
N GLY A 333 8.27 13.62 2.18
CA GLY A 333 9.70 13.63 2.42
C GLY A 333 10.07 13.59 3.91
N ASN A 334 11.07 14.38 4.30
CA ASN A 334 11.57 14.43 5.68
C ASN A 334 11.63 15.87 6.19
N PRO A 335 10.50 16.59 6.37
CA PRO A 335 10.49 17.93 6.92
C PRO A 335 10.93 17.94 8.39
N ALA A 336 11.41 19.11 8.86
CA ALA A 336 11.77 19.30 10.26
C ALA A 336 10.54 19.20 11.18
N ASP A 337 10.73 18.63 12.37
CA ASP A 337 9.65 18.42 13.35
C ASP A 337 9.05 19.77 13.81
N GLU A 338 9.88 20.79 13.92
CA GLU A 338 9.47 22.15 14.31
C GLU A 338 8.37 22.73 13.42
N SER A 339 8.38 22.42 12.13
CA SER A 339 7.36 22.90 11.19
C SER A 339 5.99 22.29 11.40
N GLN A 340 5.87 21.23 12.20
CA GLN A 340 4.62 20.50 12.41
C GLN A 340 3.86 20.95 13.67
N TRP A 341 4.49 21.68 14.56
CA TRP A 341 3.93 22.06 15.86
C TRP A 341 2.70 22.97 15.75
N GLN A 342 2.84 24.07 15.02
CA GLN A 342 1.77 25.06 14.92
C GLN A 342 0.51 24.48 14.27
N PRO A 343 0.55 23.80 13.11
CA PRO A 343 -0.64 23.23 12.51
C PRO A 343 -1.35 22.19 13.40
N VAL A 344 -0.58 21.39 14.14
CA VAL A 344 -1.15 20.37 15.05
C VAL A 344 -1.82 21.02 16.26
N LEU A 345 -1.24 22.12 16.78
CA LEU A 345 -1.85 22.89 17.87
C LEU A 345 -3.15 23.57 17.43
N GLU A 346 -3.17 24.13 16.23
CA GLU A 346 -4.37 24.74 15.65
C GLU A 346 -5.50 23.72 15.49
N GLU A 347 -5.23 22.55 14.96
CA GLU A 347 -6.20 21.46 14.84
C GLU A 347 -6.69 20.97 16.22
N HIS A 348 -5.79 20.91 17.21
CA HIS A 348 -6.17 20.57 18.58
C HIS A 348 -7.17 21.60 19.15
N VAL A 349 -6.91 22.89 18.96
CA VAL A 349 -7.82 23.96 19.41
C VAL A 349 -9.16 23.89 18.68
N GLN A 350 -9.16 23.57 17.38
CA GLN A 350 -10.41 23.37 16.64
C GLN A 350 -11.22 22.19 17.20
N LEU A 351 -10.58 21.08 17.53
CA LEU A 351 -11.24 19.87 18.03
C LEU A 351 -11.79 20.03 19.45
N PHE A 352 -11.02 20.65 20.36
CA PHE A 352 -11.35 20.74 21.79
C PHE A 352 -11.85 22.11 22.25
N GLY A 353 -11.85 23.11 21.34
CA GLY A 353 -12.25 24.49 21.66
C GLY A 353 -11.29 25.24 22.60
N ARG A 354 -10.12 24.66 22.91
CA ARG A 354 -9.12 25.23 23.83
C ARG A 354 -7.71 24.64 23.57
N PRO A 355 -6.66 25.40 23.91
CA PRO A 355 -5.30 24.86 23.87
C PRO A 355 -5.08 23.78 24.96
N PRO A 356 -4.09 22.89 24.77
CA PRO A 356 -3.65 21.99 25.83
C PRO A 356 -3.05 22.78 27.01
N ARG A 357 -3.01 22.16 28.18
CA ARG A 357 -2.47 22.77 29.41
C ARG A 357 -1.01 22.47 29.61
#